data_b042b7d870e9ecdf1da01423b106266e
#
_entry.id   b042b7d870e9ecdf1da01423b106266e
#
_cell.length_a   1.000
_cell.length_b   1.000
_cell.length_c   1.000
_cell.angle_alpha   90.00
_cell.angle_beta   90.00
_cell.angle_gamma   90.00
#
_symmetry.space_group_name_H-M   'P 1'
#
loop_
_entity.id
_entity.type
_entity.pdbx_description
1 polymer ?
#
loop_
_entity_poly.entity_id
_entity_poly.type
_entity_poly.pdbx_seq_one_letter_code
_entity_poly.pdbx_strand_id
1 'polypeptide(L)'
;MTGQTGARGPGGRHRRRDTPTVNSTWFRRYTTAAGDGPRLVCFPHAGGSATAYTHLSHTLPAEFDVLAVQYPGRQDRYQEAPFTSLTSLVEAVAEQLAPELAADPGRPYALFGHSMGALVAFETARLLAETELPGPIRLFLSGRGAPDIHDTTGYDLYDDADVLADVRKLGGTDQAMLENPDVLEMVLPGLRADYKALGTYRWRGGEPLATPVTALVGDSDPMVTVQEARTWRRHTTGDFALKVFSGGHFYLADHLDDIAATITDGLLVGAAAS
;
A
#
# COMPACT_ATOMS: atom_id res chain seq x y z
N MET A 1 64.33 27.14 24.17
CA MET A 1 64.15 26.35 22.97
C MET A 1 63.49 25.06 23.41
N THR A 2 62.17 25.02 23.39
CA THR A 2 61.40 23.84 23.81
C THR A 2 60.20 23.77 22.93
N GLY A 3 60.19 22.74 22.06
CA GLY A 3 59.10 22.47 21.15
C GLY A 3 57.91 21.75 21.83
N GLN A 4 56.71 22.26 21.63
CA GLN A 4 55.47 21.62 22.03
C GLN A 4 55.00 20.72 20.91
N THR A 5 54.91 19.43 21.17
CA THR A 5 54.24 18.44 20.33
C THR A 5 52.77 18.29 20.77
N GLY A 6 51.86 18.82 19.98
CA GLY A 6 50.43 18.63 20.16
C GLY A 6 49.98 17.25 19.63
N ALA A 7 49.46 16.41 20.51
CA ALA A 7 48.82 15.16 20.16
C ALA A 7 47.40 15.43 19.63
N ARG A 8 47.14 15.04 18.37
CA ARG A 8 45.78 14.98 17.80
C ARG A 8 45.15 13.63 18.18
N GLY A 9 44.06 13.67 18.92
CA GLY A 9 43.25 12.51 19.22
C GLY A 9 42.56 11.93 17.94
N PRO A 10 42.29 10.64 17.89
CA PRO A 10 41.67 10.00 16.73
C PRO A 10 40.20 10.36 16.64
N GLY A 11 39.83 11.08 15.59
CA GLY A 11 38.44 11.35 15.23
C GLY A 11 37.70 10.04 14.94
N GLY A 12 36.73 9.73 15.77
CA GLY A 12 35.82 8.61 15.56
C GLY A 12 35.07 8.79 14.26
N ARG A 13 35.43 8.02 13.26
CA ARG A 13 34.61 7.86 12.04
C ARG A 13 33.39 7.03 12.43
N HIS A 14 32.24 7.67 12.57
CA HIS A 14 30.95 6.95 12.50
C HIS A 14 30.92 6.20 11.17
N ARG A 15 31.10 4.89 11.22
CA ARG A 15 30.79 4.01 10.09
C ARG A 15 29.27 4.13 9.89
N ARG A 16 28.86 4.76 8.78
CA ARG A 16 27.52 4.56 8.23
C ARG A 16 27.39 3.06 8.07
N ARG A 17 26.40 2.47 8.74
CA ARG A 17 25.98 1.11 8.41
C ARG A 17 25.35 1.23 7.03
N ASP A 18 26.05 0.76 6.02
CA ASP A 18 25.46 0.50 4.71
C ASP A 18 24.43 -0.63 4.92
N THR A 19 23.18 -0.24 5.11
CA THR A 19 22.06 -1.17 5.11
C THR A 19 22.04 -1.79 3.70
N PRO A 20 22.14 -3.13 3.54
CA PRO A 20 22.07 -3.72 2.23
C PRO A 20 20.72 -3.35 1.62
N THR A 21 20.74 -2.70 0.48
CA THR A 21 19.57 -2.56 -0.38
C THR A 21 19.18 -3.99 -0.77
N VAL A 22 18.18 -4.56 -0.09
CA VAL A 22 17.57 -5.82 -0.50
C VAL A 22 16.92 -5.49 -1.85
N ASN A 23 17.50 -6.00 -2.92
CA ASN A 23 17.01 -5.78 -4.28
C ASN A 23 15.85 -6.76 -4.51
N SER A 24 14.77 -6.57 -3.74
CA SER A 24 13.54 -7.32 -3.94
C SER A 24 12.84 -6.77 -5.18
N THR A 25 12.48 -7.65 -6.11
CA THR A 25 11.66 -7.28 -7.27
C THR A 25 10.22 -6.90 -6.88
N TRP A 26 9.84 -7.11 -5.61
CA TRP A 26 8.50 -6.88 -5.11
C TRP A 26 8.27 -5.48 -4.52
N PHE A 27 9.35 -4.78 -4.12
CA PHE A 27 9.23 -3.47 -3.45
C PHE A 27 10.06 -2.41 -4.15
N ARG A 28 9.50 -1.19 -4.22
CA ARG A 28 10.18 0.00 -4.73
C ARG A 28 10.26 1.05 -3.63
N ARG A 29 11.42 1.69 -3.53
CA ARG A 29 11.64 2.86 -2.70
C ARG A 29 11.92 4.05 -3.62
N TYR A 30 11.12 5.11 -3.52
CA TYR A 30 11.28 6.34 -4.30
C TYR A 30 12.06 7.40 -3.54
N THR A 31 12.22 7.20 -2.23
CA THR A 31 13.04 8.02 -1.34
C THR A 31 13.95 7.10 -0.53
N THR A 32 15.06 7.65 -0.06
CA THR A 32 15.93 6.97 0.93
C THR A 32 15.57 7.51 2.29
N ALA A 33 15.16 6.66 3.21
CA ALA A 33 14.86 7.07 4.57
C ALA A 33 16.08 7.72 5.22
N ALA A 34 15.89 8.93 5.76
CA ALA A 34 16.95 9.70 6.40
C ALA A 34 17.22 9.28 7.85
N GLY A 35 16.47 8.29 8.39
CA GLY A 35 16.55 7.84 9.77
C GLY A 35 15.83 6.51 10.02
N ASP A 36 15.60 6.23 11.29
CA ASP A 36 14.96 5.00 11.78
C ASP A 36 13.44 5.21 12.03
N GLY A 37 12.81 6.14 11.31
CA GLY A 37 11.37 6.37 11.37
C GLY A 37 10.55 5.15 10.92
N PRO A 38 9.22 5.14 11.13
CA PRO A 38 8.39 4.01 10.83
C PRO A 38 8.37 3.66 9.34
N ARG A 39 8.01 2.41 9.04
CA ARG A 39 7.84 1.94 7.66
C ARG A 39 6.38 2.04 7.23
N LEU A 40 6.16 2.47 5.99
CA LEU A 40 4.86 2.42 5.33
C LEU A 40 4.93 1.49 4.13
N VAL A 41 4.14 0.43 4.12
CA VAL A 41 4.01 -0.47 2.96
C VAL A 41 2.74 -0.10 2.19
N CYS A 42 2.90 0.25 0.91
CA CYS A 42 1.82 0.76 0.06
C CYS A 42 1.41 -0.26 -1.01
N PHE A 43 0.11 -0.54 -1.09
CA PHE A 43 -0.49 -1.55 -1.98
C PHE A 43 -1.31 -0.89 -3.08
N PRO A 44 -0.92 -1.04 -4.37
CA PRO A 44 -1.61 -0.41 -5.48
C PRO A 44 -3.04 -0.92 -5.72
N HIS A 45 -3.85 -0.05 -6.33
CA HIS A 45 -5.17 -0.37 -6.87
C HIS A 45 -5.07 -1.28 -8.11
N ALA A 46 -6.21 -1.80 -8.59
CA ALA A 46 -6.27 -2.60 -9.81
C ALA A 46 -5.71 -1.83 -11.01
N GLY A 47 -4.85 -2.46 -11.79
CA GLY A 47 -4.08 -1.83 -12.88
C GLY A 47 -2.95 -0.92 -12.43
N GLY A 48 -2.90 -0.55 -11.16
CA GLY A 48 -1.85 0.29 -10.57
C GLY A 48 -0.52 -0.45 -10.39
N SER A 49 0.53 0.32 -10.17
CA SER A 49 1.89 -0.16 -9.89
C SER A 49 2.49 0.63 -8.73
N ALA A 50 3.69 0.27 -8.31
CA ALA A 50 4.42 0.98 -7.26
C ALA A 50 4.53 2.50 -7.54
N THR A 51 4.57 2.91 -8.82
CA THR A 51 4.66 4.33 -9.21
C THR A 51 3.48 5.19 -8.74
N ALA A 52 2.33 4.59 -8.42
CA ALA A 52 1.17 5.29 -7.85
C ALA A 52 1.51 6.00 -6.52
N TYR A 53 2.57 5.56 -5.85
CA TYR A 53 2.97 6.10 -4.56
C TYR A 53 4.22 6.99 -4.60
N THR A 54 4.70 7.34 -5.79
CA THR A 54 5.90 8.20 -5.94
C THR A 54 5.69 9.55 -5.25
N HIS A 55 4.59 10.24 -5.53
CA HIS A 55 4.30 11.55 -4.93
C HIS A 55 4.10 11.44 -3.42
N LEU A 56 3.34 10.45 -2.94
CA LEU A 56 3.15 10.21 -1.51
C LEU A 56 4.49 9.98 -0.80
N SER A 57 5.39 9.19 -1.40
CA SER A 57 6.73 8.94 -0.83
C SER A 57 7.56 10.20 -0.67
N HIS A 58 7.42 11.18 -1.56
CA HIS A 58 8.11 12.47 -1.48
C HIS A 58 7.44 13.47 -0.53
N THR A 59 6.13 13.31 -0.25
CA THR A 59 5.38 14.19 0.64
C THR A 59 5.49 13.78 2.11
N LEU A 60 5.66 12.49 2.37
CA LEU A 60 5.86 11.96 3.72
C LEU A 60 7.19 12.44 4.33
N PRO A 61 7.31 12.49 5.68
CA PRO A 61 8.56 12.83 6.36
C PRO A 61 9.74 11.99 5.88
N ALA A 62 10.90 12.63 5.71
CA ALA A 62 12.10 12.00 5.13
C ALA A 62 12.65 10.82 5.94
N GLU A 63 12.30 10.72 7.22
CA GLU A 63 12.65 9.60 8.10
C GLU A 63 11.83 8.34 7.85
N PHE A 64 10.71 8.41 7.12
CA PHE A 64 9.85 7.26 6.84
C PHE A 64 10.45 6.37 5.74
N ASP A 65 10.43 5.06 5.97
CA ASP A 65 10.81 4.06 4.96
C ASP A 65 9.56 3.61 4.18
N VAL A 66 9.37 4.17 2.98
CA VAL A 66 8.19 3.87 2.17
C VAL A 66 8.50 2.76 1.18
N LEU A 67 7.80 1.63 1.33
CA LEU A 67 7.84 0.47 0.43
C LEU A 67 6.58 0.41 -0.42
N ALA A 68 6.68 0.71 -1.70
CA ALA A 68 5.58 0.52 -2.64
C ALA A 68 5.66 -0.87 -3.28
N VAL A 69 4.59 -1.65 -3.16
CA VAL A 69 4.50 -3.00 -3.72
C VAL A 69 4.43 -2.92 -5.24
N GLN A 70 5.26 -3.70 -5.93
CA GLN A 70 5.26 -3.87 -7.38
C GLN A 70 4.74 -5.26 -7.73
N TYR A 71 3.47 -5.35 -8.12
CA TYR A 71 2.88 -6.63 -8.53
C TYR A 71 3.46 -7.12 -9.87
N PRO A 72 3.50 -8.45 -10.13
CA PRO A 72 3.84 -9.00 -11.43
C PRO A 72 2.87 -8.56 -12.53
N GLY A 73 3.30 -8.65 -13.78
CA GLY A 73 2.48 -8.34 -14.95
C GLY A 73 2.39 -6.84 -15.28
N ARG A 74 3.25 -5.97 -14.67
CA ARG A 74 3.22 -4.52 -14.94
C ARG A 74 4.58 -3.86 -14.75
N GLN A 75 4.78 -2.73 -15.41
CA GLN A 75 6.02 -1.96 -15.41
C GLN A 75 7.23 -2.85 -15.74
N ASP A 76 8.30 -2.78 -14.95
CA ASP A 76 9.52 -3.57 -15.09
C ASP A 76 9.32 -5.08 -14.88
N ARG A 77 8.13 -5.49 -14.40
CA ARG A 77 7.72 -6.89 -14.25
C ARG A 77 6.65 -7.32 -15.27
N TYR A 78 6.49 -6.58 -16.37
CA TYR A 78 5.42 -6.81 -17.36
C TYR A 78 5.45 -8.20 -18.03
N GLN A 79 6.63 -8.83 -18.11
CA GLN A 79 6.79 -10.17 -18.67
C GLN A 79 6.41 -11.29 -17.72
N GLU A 80 6.23 -10.99 -16.43
CA GLU A 80 5.81 -11.99 -15.45
C GLU A 80 4.28 -12.16 -15.51
N ALA A 81 3.81 -13.40 -15.32
CA ALA A 81 2.38 -13.66 -15.29
C ALA A 81 1.73 -12.95 -14.12
N PRO A 82 0.68 -12.13 -14.35
CA PRO A 82 -0.06 -11.49 -13.27
C PRO A 82 -0.90 -12.52 -12.51
N PHE A 83 -1.20 -12.24 -11.24
CA PHE A 83 -2.10 -13.05 -10.43
C PHE A 83 -3.56 -12.85 -10.86
N THR A 84 -4.29 -13.95 -10.98
CA THR A 84 -5.74 -13.97 -11.25
C THR A 84 -6.57 -14.42 -10.05
N SER A 85 -5.93 -14.54 -8.88
CA SER A 85 -6.53 -14.84 -7.59
C SER A 85 -5.99 -13.87 -6.56
N LEU A 86 -6.88 -13.15 -5.86
CA LEU A 86 -6.49 -12.22 -4.80
C LEU A 86 -5.79 -12.95 -3.65
N THR A 87 -6.29 -14.14 -3.28
CA THR A 87 -5.68 -14.95 -2.23
C THR A 87 -4.22 -15.30 -2.57
N SER A 88 -3.96 -15.78 -3.80
CA SER A 88 -2.60 -16.10 -4.20
C SER A 88 -1.69 -14.88 -4.31
N LEU A 89 -2.23 -13.71 -4.69
CA LEU A 89 -1.50 -12.45 -4.67
C LEU A 89 -1.11 -12.06 -3.24
N VAL A 90 -2.06 -12.15 -2.31
CA VAL A 90 -1.85 -11.84 -0.88
C VAL A 90 -0.82 -12.77 -0.26
N GLU A 91 -0.90 -14.08 -0.52
CA GLU A 91 0.08 -15.08 -0.07
C GLU A 91 1.49 -14.74 -0.56
N ALA A 92 1.63 -14.44 -1.86
CA ALA A 92 2.92 -14.08 -2.44
C ALA A 92 3.47 -12.77 -1.86
N VAL A 93 2.62 -11.76 -1.65
CA VAL A 93 3.06 -10.49 -1.03
C VAL A 93 3.48 -10.71 0.41
N ALA A 94 2.72 -11.48 1.21
CA ALA A 94 3.06 -11.76 2.60
C ALA A 94 4.40 -12.53 2.71
N GLU A 95 4.63 -13.52 1.83
CA GLU A 95 5.88 -14.27 1.76
C GLU A 95 7.09 -13.36 1.48
N GLN A 96 6.94 -12.38 0.61
CA GLN A 96 8.00 -11.44 0.27
C GLN A 96 8.17 -10.31 1.30
N LEU A 97 7.09 -9.92 1.97
CA LEU A 97 7.12 -8.85 2.98
C LEU A 97 7.70 -9.35 4.33
N ALA A 98 7.44 -10.59 4.70
CA ALA A 98 7.90 -11.12 5.98
C ALA A 98 9.43 -11.01 6.18
N PRO A 99 10.31 -11.33 5.21
CA PRO A 99 11.75 -11.12 5.36
C PRO A 99 12.14 -9.65 5.50
N GLU A 100 11.45 -8.74 4.80
CA GLU A 100 11.68 -7.27 4.91
C GLU A 100 11.36 -6.76 6.31
N LEU A 101 10.31 -7.28 6.94
CA LEU A 101 9.95 -6.94 8.31
C LEU A 101 10.89 -7.59 9.33
N ALA A 102 11.25 -8.85 9.10
CA ALA A 102 12.17 -9.60 9.98
C ALA A 102 13.60 -9.03 9.99
N ALA A 103 14.02 -8.33 8.92
CA ALA A 103 15.33 -7.69 8.85
C ALA A 103 15.49 -6.53 9.87
N ASP A 104 14.39 -5.91 10.30
CA ASP A 104 14.36 -4.84 11.30
C ASP A 104 13.09 -4.94 12.15
N PRO A 105 13.01 -5.96 13.05
CA PRO A 105 11.78 -6.28 13.78
C PRO A 105 11.40 -5.22 14.83
N GLY A 106 12.32 -4.32 15.18
CA GLY A 106 12.07 -3.20 16.08
C GLY A 106 11.48 -1.97 15.39
N ARG A 107 11.46 -1.93 14.04
CA ARG A 107 10.90 -0.80 13.29
C ARG A 107 9.39 -0.92 13.20
N PRO A 108 8.63 0.03 13.78
CA PRO A 108 7.18 0.01 13.64
C PRO A 108 6.78 0.21 12.16
N TYR A 109 5.71 -0.46 11.74
CA TYR A 109 5.23 -0.33 10.37
C TYR A 109 3.71 -0.23 10.28
N ALA A 110 3.23 0.37 9.20
CA ALA A 110 1.82 0.40 8.82
C ALA A 110 1.63 -0.06 7.38
N LEU A 111 0.41 -0.46 7.05
CA LEU A 111 0.01 -0.82 5.69
C LEU A 111 -0.98 0.21 5.16
N PHE A 112 -0.75 0.68 3.95
CA PHE A 112 -1.65 1.57 3.22
C PHE A 112 -2.08 0.91 1.93
N GLY A 113 -3.37 0.80 1.69
CA GLY A 113 -3.88 0.28 0.42
C GLY A 113 -5.02 1.12 -0.13
N HIS A 114 -5.07 1.27 -1.47
CA HIS A 114 -6.18 1.95 -2.15
C HIS A 114 -6.94 0.98 -3.05
N SER A 115 -8.27 1.00 -3.00
CA SER A 115 -9.15 0.15 -3.82
C SER A 115 -8.83 -1.34 -3.65
N MET A 116 -8.44 -2.07 -4.69
CA MET A 116 -7.95 -3.45 -4.59
C MET A 116 -6.83 -3.57 -3.55
N GLY A 117 -5.91 -2.59 -3.52
CA GLY A 117 -4.80 -2.57 -2.58
C GLY A 117 -5.23 -2.51 -1.12
N ALA A 118 -6.39 -1.92 -0.79
CA ALA A 118 -6.94 -1.93 0.57
C ALA A 118 -7.28 -3.36 1.03
N LEU A 119 -7.84 -4.15 0.12
CA LEU A 119 -8.17 -5.54 0.39
C LEU A 119 -6.90 -6.40 0.51
N VAL A 120 -5.92 -6.18 -0.39
CA VAL A 120 -4.62 -6.86 -0.32
C VAL A 120 -3.89 -6.51 0.98
N ALA A 121 -3.87 -5.23 1.39
CA ALA A 121 -3.25 -4.79 2.63
C ALA A 121 -3.89 -5.44 3.87
N PHE A 122 -5.23 -5.47 3.90
CA PHE A 122 -5.97 -6.07 5.02
C PHE A 122 -5.72 -7.58 5.12
N GLU A 123 -5.83 -8.33 4.00
CA GLU A 123 -5.58 -9.77 4.00
C GLU A 123 -4.11 -10.10 4.27
N THR A 124 -3.17 -9.28 3.80
CA THR A 124 -1.75 -9.41 4.16
C THR A 124 -1.54 -9.23 5.66
N ALA A 125 -2.19 -8.24 6.29
CA ALA A 125 -2.13 -8.06 7.74
C ALA A 125 -2.66 -9.28 8.50
N ARG A 126 -3.71 -9.93 7.98
CA ARG A 126 -4.27 -11.16 8.58
C ARG A 126 -3.29 -12.33 8.50
N LEU A 127 -2.65 -12.54 7.35
CA LEU A 127 -1.63 -13.59 7.23
C LEU A 127 -0.41 -13.33 8.12
N LEU A 128 0.03 -12.08 8.23
CA LEU A 128 1.14 -11.72 9.11
C LEU A 128 0.79 -11.90 10.58
N ALA A 129 -0.48 -11.72 10.98
CA ALA A 129 -0.94 -11.96 12.35
C ALA A 129 -0.89 -13.46 12.75
N GLU A 130 -0.78 -14.38 11.79
CA GLU A 130 -0.57 -15.82 12.03
C GLU A 130 0.92 -16.17 12.22
N THR A 131 1.82 -15.20 12.10
CA THR A 131 3.26 -15.36 12.27
C THR A 131 3.73 -14.80 13.62
N GLU A 132 5.00 -15.00 13.95
CA GLU A 132 5.63 -14.43 15.15
C GLU A 132 6.14 -12.99 14.94
N LEU A 133 5.93 -12.42 13.75
CA LEU A 133 6.34 -11.04 13.47
C LEU A 133 5.44 -10.04 14.21
N PRO A 134 5.98 -8.89 14.62
CA PRO A 134 5.15 -7.81 15.14
C PRO A 134 4.08 -7.43 14.12
N GLY A 135 2.84 -7.23 14.56
CA GLY A 135 1.75 -6.77 13.70
C GLY A 135 1.94 -5.30 13.27
N PRO A 136 1.25 -4.86 12.22
CA PRO A 136 1.28 -3.45 11.83
C PRO A 136 0.64 -2.58 12.92
N ILE A 137 1.24 -1.42 13.19
CA ILE A 137 0.71 -0.47 14.18
C ILE A 137 -0.57 0.23 13.71
N ARG A 138 -0.85 0.23 12.40
CA ARG A 138 -2.08 0.77 11.80
C ARG A 138 -2.31 0.26 10.37
N LEU A 139 -3.58 0.13 10.00
CA LEU A 139 -4.00 -0.06 8.61
C LEU A 139 -4.68 1.23 8.11
N PHE A 140 -4.28 1.68 6.93
CA PHE A 140 -4.94 2.76 6.20
C PHE A 140 -5.63 2.14 4.97
N LEU A 141 -6.96 2.08 5.00
CA LEU A 141 -7.77 1.37 4.01
C LEU A 141 -8.61 2.38 3.22
N SER A 142 -8.20 2.64 1.99
CA SER A 142 -8.68 3.74 1.16
C SER A 142 -9.52 3.27 -0.02
N GLY A 143 -10.63 3.97 -0.30
CA GLY A 143 -11.46 3.76 -1.49
C GLY A 143 -12.07 2.37 -1.58
N ARG A 144 -12.40 1.73 -0.44
CA ARG A 144 -12.99 0.39 -0.41
C ARG A 144 -13.83 0.17 0.84
N GLY A 145 -14.95 -0.55 0.70
CA GLY A 145 -15.70 -1.12 1.80
C GLY A 145 -15.06 -2.38 2.35
N ALA A 146 -15.48 -2.82 3.53
CA ALA A 146 -14.95 -4.02 4.17
C ALA A 146 -15.25 -5.29 3.34
N PRO A 147 -14.46 -6.37 3.49
CA PRO A 147 -14.52 -7.54 2.60
C PRO A 147 -15.84 -8.30 2.67
N ASP A 148 -16.59 -8.17 3.76
CA ASP A 148 -17.87 -8.86 4.00
C ASP A 148 -19.07 -8.19 3.34
N ILE A 149 -18.92 -6.96 2.83
CA ILE A 149 -20.02 -6.22 2.19
C ILE A 149 -19.74 -5.90 0.72
N HIS A 150 -18.50 -5.97 0.27
CA HIS A 150 -18.14 -5.57 -1.07
C HIS A 150 -18.45 -6.70 -2.08
N ASP A 151 -19.44 -6.45 -2.93
CA ASP A 151 -19.80 -7.38 -4.00
C ASP A 151 -18.96 -7.11 -5.25
N THR A 152 -18.06 -8.04 -5.55
CA THR A 152 -17.29 -8.10 -6.81
C THR A 152 -17.75 -9.25 -7.70
N THR A 153 -18.93 -9.82 -7.43
CA THR A 153 -19.47 -10.92 -8.21
C THR A 153 -19.62 -10.50 -9.68
N GLY A 154 -19.04 -11.30 -10.56
CA GLY A 154 -19.08 -11.05 -11.99
C GLY A 154 -17.90 -10.30 -12.59
N TYR A 155 -17.01 -9.69 -11.78
CA TYR A 155 -15.80 -9.03 -12.30
C TYR A 155 -14.86 -10.00 -13.04
N ASP A 156 -14.89 -11.29 -12.69
CA ASP A 156 -14.14 -12.35 -13.36
C ASP A 156 -14.69 -12.69 -14.74
N LEU A 157 -15.90 -12.21 -15.07
CA LEU A 157 -16.57 -12.38 -16.36
C LEU A 157 -16.39 -11.14 -17.27
N TYR A 158 -15.79 -10.07 -16.78
CA TYR A 158 -15.58 -8.85 -17.56
C TYR A 158 -14.69 -9.11 -18.76
N ASP A 159 -15.12 -8.64 -19.91
CA ASP A 159 -14.26 -8.49 -21.08
C ASP A 159 -13.48 -7.15 -21.04
N ASP A 160 -12.65 -6.90 -22.04
CA ASP A 160 -11.84 -5.67 -22.09
C ASP A 160 -12.69 -4.41 -22.16
N ALA A 161 -13.84 -4.46 -22.81
CA ALA A 161 -14.74 -3.32 -22.93
C ALA A 161 -15.37 -2.98 -21.58
N ASP A 162 -15.78 -4.00 -20.81
CA ASP A 162 -16.33 -3.85 -19.46
C ASP A 162 -15.28 -3.25 -18.50
N VAL A 163 -14.07 -3.81 -18.52
CA VAL A 163 -12.94 -3.33 -17.69
C VAL A 163 -12.63 -1.87 -18.01
N LEU A 164 -12.52 -1.51 -19.30
CA LEU A 164 -12.25 -0.15 -19.72
C LEU A 164 -13.39 0.81 -19.40
N ALA A 165 -14.64 0.36 -19.49
CA ALA A 165 -15.80 1.17 -19.12
C ALA A 165 -15.79 1.51 -17.63
N ASP A 166 -15.43 0.53 -16.79
CA ASP A 166 -15.32 0.72 -15.34
C ASP A 166 -14.17 1.67 -14.98
N VAL A 167 -13.00 1.48 -15.59
CA VAL A 167 -11.84 2.38 -15.40
C VAL A 167 -12.17 3.83 -15.79
N ARG A 168 -12.90 4.03 -16.90
CA ARG A 168 -13.34 5.38 -17.31
C ARG A 168 -14.31 5.99 -16.30
N LYS A 169 -15.23 5.19 -15.76
CA LYS A 169 -16.18 5.63 -14.74
C LYS A 169 -15.50 6.06 -13.43
N LEU A 170 -14.42 5.37 -13.06
CA LEU A 170 -13.66 5.67 -11.84
C LEU A 170 -12.85 6.96 -11.96
N GLY A 171 -12.46 7.37 -13.17
CA GLY A 171 -11.51 8.46 -13.38
C GLY A 171 -10.08 8.06 -12.97
N GLY A 172 -9.20 9.04 -12.82
CA GLY A 172 -7.82 8.80 -12.36
C GLY A 172 -6.83 8.33 -13.43
N THR A 173 -7.31 7.91 -14.59
CA THR A 173 -6.49 7.60 -15.76
C THR A 173 -6.81 8.60 -16.88
N ASP A 174 -5.76 9.19 -17.45
CA ASP A 174 -5.93 10.12 -18.58
C ASP A 174 -6.62 9.39 -19.74
N GLN A 175 -7.69 10.00 -20.26
CA GLN A 175 -8.47 9.44 -21.36
C GLN A 175 -7.59 9.19 -22.60
N ALA A 176 -6.63 10.07 -22.87
CA ALA A 176 -5.69 9.92 -23.98
C ALA A 176 -4.83 8.64 -23.84
N MET A 177 -4.51 8.22 -22.60
CA MET A 177 -3.81 6.95 -22.34
C MET A 177 -4.73 5.75 -22.62
N LEU A 178 -6.02 5.86 -22.29
CA LEU A 178 -7.01 4.80 -22.53
C LEU A 178 -7.43 4.68 -24.01
N GLU A 179 -7.08 5.66 -24.85
CA GLU A 179 -7.32 5.66 -26.29
C GLU A 179 -6.08 5.25 -27.10
N ASN A 180 -4.91 5.11 -26.45
CA ASN A 180 -3.67 4.71 -27.12
C ASN A 180 -3.56 3.16 -27.14
N PRO A 181 -3.60 2.51 -28.34
CA PRO A 181 -3.55 1.06 -28.45
C PRO A 181 -2.28 0.44 -27.86
N ASP A 182 -1.12 1.09 -28.00
CA ASP A 182 0.16 0.58 -27.50
C ASP A 182 0.18 0.58 -25.96
N VAL A 183 -0.42 1.60 -25.34
CA VAL A 183 -0.59 1.67 -23.88
C VAL A 183 -1.56 0.60 -23.41
N LEU A 184 -2.68 0.43 -24.11
CA LEU A 184 -3.67 -0.59 -23.77
C LEU A 184 -3.10 -2.00 -23.85
N GLU A 185 -2.33 -2.32 -24.90
CA GLU A 185 -1.68 -3.63 -25.03
C GLU A 185 -0.78 -3.93 -23.83
N MET A 186 -0.11 -2.92 -23.29
CA MET A 186 0.78 -3.07 -22.14
C MET A 186 0.04 -3.20 -20.80
N VAL A 187 -1.08 -2.49 -20.59
CA VAL A 187 -1.74 -2.40 -19.27
C VAL A 187 -2.92 -3.36 -19.11
N LEU A 188 -3.63 -3.70 -20.19
CA LEU A 188 -4.83 -4.54 -20.15
C LEU A 188 -4.59 -5.94 -19.55
N PRO A 189 -3.51 -6.65 -19.86
CA PRO A 189 -3.28 -7.98 -19.27
C PRO A 189 -3.25 -7.97 -17.75
N GLY A 190 -2.53 -6.99 -17.15
CA GLY A 190 -2.47 -6.81 -15.71
C GLY A 190 -3.80 -6.38 -15.11
N LEU A 191 -4.46 -5.43 -15.76
CA LEU A 191 -5.76 -4.91 -15.31
C LEU A 191 -6.85 -5.99 -15.33
N ARG A 192 -6.95 -6.76 -16.42
CA ARG A 192 -7.88 -7.90 -16.55
C ARG A 192 -7.63 -8.97 -15.47
N ALA A 193 -6.36 -9.25 -15.19
CA ALA A 193 -5.99 -10.19 -14.15
C ALA A 193 -6.44 -9.70 -12.76
N ASP A 194 -6.30 -8.40 -12.46
CA ASP A 194 -6.73 -7.80 -11.21
C ASP A 194 -8.27 -7.85 -11.05
N TYR A 195 -9.03 -7.55 -12.11
CA TYR A 195 -10.50 -7.68 -12.10
C TYR A 195 -10.91 -9.13 -11.87
N LYS A 196 -10.25 -10.07 -12.53
CA LYS A 196 -10.49 -11.51 -12.29
C LYS A 196 -10.15 -11.91 -10.87
N ALA A 197 -9.03 -11.44 -10.32
CA ALA A 197 -8.64 -11.68 -8.93
C ALA A 197 -9.70 -11.14 -7.95
N LEU A 198 -10.22 -9.94 -8.19
CA LEU A 198 -11.30 -9.34 -7.40
C LEU A 198 -12.60 -10.15 -7.54
N GLY A 199 -12.99 -10.55 -8.77
CA GLY A 199 -14.21 -11.31 -9.03
C GLY A 199 -14.24 -12.70 -8.39
N THR A 200 -13.07 -13.31 -8.23
CA THR A 200 -12.93 -14.62 -7.58
C THR A 200 -12.75 -14.54 -6.05
N TYR A 201 -12.48 -13.37 -5.52
CA TYR A 201 -12.32 -13.20 -4.08
C TYR A 201 -13.66 -13.42 -3.35
N ARG A 202 -13.59 -14.16 -2.23
CA ARG A 202 -14.74 -14.37 -1.33
C ARG A 202 -14.23 -14.25 0.11
N TRP A 203 -14.91 -13.41 0.87
CA TRP A 203 -14.65 -13.30 2.30
C TRP A 203 -14.96 -14.62 3.02
N ARG A 204 -13.98 -15.14 3.75
CA ARG A 204 -14.09 -16.42 4.45
C ARG A 204 -14.39 -16.28 5.95
N GLY A 205 -14.69 -15.08 6.40
CA GLY A 205 -14.83 -14.83 7.83
C GLY A 205 -13.48 -14.70 8.53
N GLY A 206 -13.51 -14.59 9.84
CA GLY A 206 -12.36 -14.51 10.75
C GLY A 206 -12.55 -13.45 11.82
N GLU A 207 -11.75 -13.55 12.87
CA GLU A 207 -11.76 -12.60 13.98
C GLU A 207 -11.23 -11.23 13.53
N PRO A 208 -11.76 -10.14 14.10
CA PRO A 208 -11.23 -8.81 13.86
C PRO A 208 -9.77 -8.69 14.32
N LEU A 209 -8.96 -7.95 13.59
CA LEU A 209 -7.57 -7.68 13.96
C LEU A 209 -7.52 -6.75 15.19
N ALA A 210 -6.49 -6.90 16.02
CA ALA A 210 -6.22 -5.91 17.09
C ALA A 210 -5.66 -4.59 16.54
N THR A 211 -5.17 -4.59 15.32
CA THR A 211 -4.57 -3.43 14.66
C THR A 211 -5.58 -2.30 14.45
N PRO A 212 -5.27 -1.06 14.87
CA PRO A 212 -6.09 0.11 14.57
C PRO A 212 -6.29 0.33 13.06
N VAL A 213 -7.48 0.78 12.67
CA VAL A 213 -7.84 1.04 11.26
C VAL A 213 -8.23 2.50 11.06
N THR A 214 -7.66 3.12 10.04
CA THR A 214 -8.14 4.38 9.48
C THR A 214 -8.68 4.11 8.08
N ALA A 215 -10.01 4.20 7.92
CA ALA A 215 -10.66 4.14 6.62
C ALA A 215 -10.64 5.53 5.97
N LEU A 216 -10.36 5.60 4.67
CA LEU A 216 -10.34 6.83 3.89
C LEU A 216 -11.25 6.68 2.67
N VAL A 217 -12.04 7.70 2.33
CA VAL A 217 -12.99 7.62 1.22
C VAL A 217 -13.27 9.00 0.63
N GLY A 218 -13.51 9.06 -0.69
CA GLY A 218 -14.07 10.24 -1.35
C GLY A 218 -15.59 10.33 -1.11
N ASP A 219 -16.12 11.54 -0.92
CA ASP A 219 -17.56 11.77 -0.68
C ASP A 219 -18.43 11.49 -1.91
N SER A 220 -17.82 11.47 -3.08
CA SER A 220 -18.45 11.25 -4.39
C SER A 220 -17.89 10.01 -5.12
N ASP A 221 -17.27 9.08 -4.36
CA ASP A 221 -16.71 7.85 -4.91
C ASP A 221 -17.85 6.96 -5.47
N PRO A 222 -17.83 6.62 -6.77
CA PRO A 222 -18.88 5.82 -7.40
C PRO A 222 -18.81 4.33 -7.04
N MET A 223 -17.72 3.86 -6.42
CA MET A 223 -17.49 2.45 -6.07
C MET A 223 -17.76 2.14 -4.62
N VAL A 224 -17.59 3.11 -3.73
CA VAL A 224 -17.76 2.91 -2.30
C VAL A 224 -18.34 4.15 -1.64
N THR A 225 -19.43 3.98 -0.95
CA THR A 225 -20.06 5.02 -0.16
C THR A 225 -19.33 5.21 1.17
N VAL A 226 -19.50 6.39 1.80
CA VAL A 226 -19.01 6.68 3.14
C VAL A 226 -19.51 5.64 4.18
N GLN A 227 -20.74 5.14 4.01
CA GLN A 227 -21.31 4.11 4.89
C GLN A 227 -20.62 2.75 4.72
N GLU A 228 -20.30 2.38 3.49
CA GLU A 228 -19.56 1.15 3.21
C GLU A 228 -18.12 1.23 3.72
N ALA A 229 -17.43 2.37 3.55
CA ALA A 229 -16.11 2.58 4.15
C ALA A 229 -16.14 2.47 5.69
N ARG A 230 -17.23 2.90 6.35
CA ARG A 230 -17.41 2.76 7.80
C ARG A 230 -17.47 1.31 8.26
N THR A 231 -17.81 0.36 7.41
CA THR A 231 -17.93 -1.05 7.77
C THR A 231 -16.62 -1.69 8.19
N TRP A 232 -15.47 -1.13 7.84
CA TRP A 232 -14.16 -1.55 8.35
C TRP A 232 -14.08 -1.55 9.89
N ARG A 233 -14.94 -0.78 10.58
CA ARG A 233 -15.04 -0.77 12.04
C ARG A 233 -15.27 -2.18 12.63
N ARG A 234 -15.92 -3.07 11.90
CA ARG A 234 -16.22 -4.44 12.33
C ARG A 234 -15.02 -5.38 12.24
N HIS A 235 -13.99 -4.98 11.52
CA HIS A 235 -12.81 -5.79 11.23
C HIS A 235 -11.59 -5.43 12.10
N THR A 236 -11.81 -4.58 13.12
CA THR A 236 -10.78 -4.25 14.12
C THR A 236 -11.39 -4.21 15.52
N THR A 237 -10.66 -4.72 16.51
CA THR A 237 -10.90 -4.47 17.94
C THR A 237 -10.16 -3.24 18.44
N GLY A 238 -9.15 -2.76 17.68
CA GLY A 238 -8.43 -1.53 17.96
C GLY A 238 -9.22 -0.27 17.62
N ASP A 239 -8.55 0.87 17.67
CA ASP A 239 -9.14 2.16 17.31
C ASP A 239 -9.56 2.20 15.84
N PHE A 240 -10.69 2.87 15.60
CA PHE A 240 -11.20 3.09 14.25
C PHE A 240 -11.41 4.57 13.99
N ALA A 241 -10.88 5.07 12.88
CA ALA A 241 -11.14 6.39 12.34
C ALA A 241 -11.69 6.31 10.92
N LEU A 242 -12.54 7.27 10.55
CA LEU A 242 -13.01 7.45 9.18
C LEU A 242 -12.67 8.87 8.74
N LYS A 243 -11.96 8.98 7.63
CA LYS A 243 -11.63 10.25 6.97
C LYS A 243 -12.37 10.33 5.64
N VAL A 244 -13.13 11.41 5.45
CA VAL A 244 -13.87 11.68 4.22
C VAL A 244 -13.24 12.88 3.55
N PHE A 245 -12.93 12.72 2.26
CA PHE A 245 -12.33 13.74 1.41
C PHE A 245 -13.33 14.14 0.32
N SER A 246 -13.24 15.34 -0.19
CA SER A 246 -14.00 15.71 -1.38
C SER A 246 -13.45 15.00 -2.61
N GLY A 247 -14.34 14.53 -3.50
CA GLY A 247 -13.94 13.91 -4.77
C GLY A 247 -14.36 12.46 -4.95
N GLY A 248 -13.99 11.92 -6.11
CA GLY A 248 -14.32 10.57 -6.56
C GLY A 248 -13.38 9.49 -6.03
N HIS A 249 -13.24 8.40 -6.81
CA HIS A 249 -12.46 7.23 -6.39
C HIS A 249 -10.96 7.55 -6.18
N PHE A 250 -10.38 8.39 -7.05
CA PHE A 250 -8.96 8.77 -6.99
C PHE A 250 -8.71 10.12 -6.30
N TYR A 251 -9.53 10.49 -5.30
CA TYR A 251 -9.38 11.71 -4.49
C TYR A 251 -7.96 11.90 -3.91
N LEU A 252 -7.17 10.81 -3.81
CA LEU A 252 -5.82 10.86 -3.27
C LEU A 252 -4.91 11.86 -4.00
N ALA A 253 -5.11 12.06 -5.31
CA ALA A 253 -4.29 12.98 -6.11
C ALA A 253 -4.50 14.45 -5.70
N ASP A 254 -5.74 14.81 -5.33
CA ASP A 254 -6.12 16.17 -4.95
C ASP A 254 -5.88 16.49 -3.49
N HIS A 255 -5.71 15.46 -2.62
CA HIS A 255 -5.58 15.59 -1.17
C HIS A 255 -4.27 15.00 -0.62
N LEU A 256 -3.21 15.05 -1.41
CA LEU A 256 -1.95 14.37 -1.09
C LEU A 256 -1.36 14.79 0.26
N ASP A 257 -1.36 16.10 0.56
CA ASP A 257 -0.82 16.65 1.81
C ASP A 257 -1.66 16.22 3.04
N ASP A 258 -2.97 16.25 2.92
CA ASP A 258 -3.89 15.83 4.00
C ASP A 258 -3.79 14.32 4.28
N ILE A 259 -3.59 13.53 3.23
CA ILE A 259 -3.38 12.09 3.34
C ILE A 259 -2.02 11.81 3.99
N ALA A 260 -0.96 12.49 3.56
CA ALA A 260 0.35 12.38 4.17
C ALA A 260 0.33 12.77 5.65
N ALA A 261 -0.37 13.85 6.01
CA ALA A 261 -0.58 14.24 7.40
C ALA A 261 -1.36 13.17 8.19
N THR A 262 -2.44 12.63 7.62
CA THR A 262 -3.23 11.55 8.26
C THR A 262 -2.39 10.30 8.51
N ILE A 263 -1.53 9.92 7.57
CA ILE A 263 -0.62 8.77 7.71
C ILE A 263 0.44 9.08 8.77
N THR A 264 1.04 10.26 8.72
CA THR A 264 2.07 10.69 9.66
C THR A 264 1.56 10.67 11.11
N ASP A 265 0.40 11.28 11.36
CA ASP A 265 -0.24 11.30 12.68
C ASP A 265 -0.51 9.88 13.18
N GLY A 266 -1.06 9.02 12.31
CA GLY A 266 -1.37 7.64 12.66
C GLY A 266 -0.15 6.78 12.95
N LEU A 267 0.97 7.01 12.27
CA LEU A 267 2.24 6.31 12.49
C LEU A 267 2.94 6.79 13.76
N LEU A 268 2.96 8.11 14.02
CA LEU A 268 3.62 8.66 15.20
C LEU A 268 2.90 8.30 16.50
N VAL A 269 1.55 8.34 16.50
CA VAL A 269 0.74 7.92 17.66
C VAL A 269 0.89 6.41 17.90
N GLY A 270 0.87 5.59 16.86
CA GLY A 270 1.02 4.14 16.96
C GLY A 270 2.41 3.71 17.45
N ALA A 271 3.47 4.38 16.97
CA ALA A 271 4.83 4.10 17.40
C ALA A 271 5.12 4.49 18.86
N ALA A 272 4.40 5.46 19.43
CA ALA A 272 4.52 5.84 20.84
C ALA A 272 3.79 4.88 21.80
N ALA A 273 2.90 4.03 21.29
CA ALA A 273 2.10 3.08 22.05
C ALA A 273 2.66 1.63 22.03
N SER A 274 3.65 1.37 21.19
CA SER A 274 4.33 0.07 21.01
C SER A 274 5.57 -0.03 21.90
#